data_5a7ca339a44065cf8795d144a17dc23a
#
_entry.id   5a7ca339a44065cf8795d144a17dc23a
#
_cell.length_a   1.000
_cell.length_b   1.000
_cell.length_c   1.000
_cell.angle_alpha   90.00
_cell.angle_beta   90.00
_cell.angle_gamma   90.00
#
_symmetry.space_group_name_H-M   'P 1'
#
loop_
_entity.id
_entity.type
_entity.pdbx_description
1 polymer ?
#
loop_
_entity_poly.entity_id
_entity_poly.type
_entity_poly.pdbx_seq_one_letter_code
_entity_poly.pdbx_strand_id
1 'polypeptide(L)'
;AAGFVPKIRFMLLFYPVAVAAFETESYRDFADGPWLTKKAMEWFWDAYTTDPAARNGILASPLKASAEELRGLPPALVITAENDVLRDEGEELARRLDDAGVETASVRFNGTIHDFVMLNALADSASSQTALLLAAARLKQVLGG
;
A
#
# COMPACT_ATOMS: atom_id res chain seq x y z
N ALA A 1 33.30 -5.13 -8.64
CA ALA A 1 32.28 -6.18 -8.69
C ALA A 1 30.94 -5.49 -8.91
N ALA A 2 30.28 -5.73 -10.05
CA ALA A 2 28.92 -5.29 -10.28
C ALA A 2 28.05 -6.01 -9.24
N GLY A 3 27.47 -5.25 -8.31
CA GLY A 3 26.61 -5.80 -7.28
C GLY A 3 25.40 -6.48 -7.93
N PHE A 4 25.07 -7.69 -7.50
CA PHE A 4 23.85 -8.38 -7.91
C PHE A 4 22.65 -7.57 -7.43
N VAL A 5 21.90 -6.97 -8.34
CA VAL A 5 20.62 -6.31 -8.04
C VAL A 5 19.51 -7.31 -8.36
N PRO A 6 18.81 -7.85 -7.36
CA PRO A 6 17.73 -8.79 -7.60
C PRO A 6 16.62 -8.11 -8.40
N LYS A 7 16.12 -8.79 -9.43
CA LYS A 7 14.98 -8.32 -10.22
C LYS A 7 13.68 -8.60 -9.44
N ILE A 8 13.00 -7.55 -8.99
CA ILE A 8 11.66 -7.67 -8.41
C ILE A 8 10.70 -8.08 -9.53
N ARG A 9 9.95 -9.15 -9.33
CA ARG A 9 9.01 -9.68 -10.32
C ARG A 9 7.57 -9.24 -10.11
N PHE A 10 7.22 -8.86 -8.89
CA PHE A 10 5.86 -8.46 -8.51
C PHE A 10 5.85 -7.63 -7.24
N MET A 11 4.93 -6.68 -7.14
CA MET A 11 4.64 -5.91 -5.93
C MET A 11 3.28 -6.35 -5.38
N LEU A 12 3.29 -6.95 -4.19
CA LEU A 12 2.08 -7.25 -3.44
C LEU A 12 2.00 -6.29 -2.25
N LEU A 13 1.07 -5.36 -2.30
CA LEU A 13 0.96 -4.26 -1.35
C LEU A 13 -0.36 -4.37 -0.60
N PHE A 14 -0.29 -4.63 0.70
CA PHE A 14 -1.43 -4.59 1.59
C PHE A 14 -1.46 -3.23 2.28
N TYR A 15 -2.57 -2.49 2.13
CA TYR A 15 -2.82 -1.18 2.77
C TYR A 15 -1.55 -0.30 2.86
N PRO A 16 -0.88 -0.02 1.72
CA PRO A 16 0.43 0.62 1.73
C PRO A 16 0.38 2.08 2.18
N VAL A 17 1.41 2.50 2.92
CA VAL A 17 1.75 3.91 3.09
C VAL A 17 2.37 4.41 1.79
N ALA A 18 1.87 5.50 1.22
CA ALA A 18 2.33 6.00 -0.07
C ALA A 18 2.77 7.46 -0.07
N VAL A 19 2.49 8.22 0.99
CA VAL A 19 2.89 9.62 1.11
C VAL A 19 2.92 10.10 2.55
N ALA A 20 3.87 10.97 2.90
CA ALA A 20 3.93 11.65 4.18
C ALA A 20 2.98 12.87 4.19
N ALA A 21 1.69 12.62 3.98
CA ALA A 21 0.62 13.62 4.03
C ALA A 21 -0.62 13.00 4.70
N PHE A 22 -1.41 13.83 5.39
CA PHE A 22 -2.48 13.35 6.27
C PHE A 22 -3.80 14.08 5.96
N GLU A 23 -4.09 14.33 4.66
CA GLU A 23 -5.16 15.24 4.23
C GLU A 23 -6.19 14.61 3.31
N THR A 24 -6.09 13.29 3.02
CA THR A 24 -7.07 12.58 2.21
C THR A 24 -8.43 12.51 2.91
N GLU A 25 -9.48 12.14 2.18
CA GLU A 25 -10.80 11.93 2.76
C GLU A 25 -10.76 10.82 3.81
N SER A 26 -10.07 9.71 3.53
CA SER A 26 -9.91 8.62 4.49
C SER A 26 -9.18 9.05 5.79
N TYR A 27 -8.22 9.97 5.72
CA TYR A 27 -7.60 10.56 6.91
C TYR A 27 -8.56 11.46 7.70
N ARG A 28 -9.56 12.06 7.08
CA ARG A 28 -10.61 12.83 7.78
C ARG A 28 -11.64 11.92 8.39
N ASP A 29 -12.12 10.94 7.62
CA ASP A 29 -13.21 10.05 8.04
C ASP A 29 -12.78 9.10 9.17
N PHE A 30 -11.54 8.64 9.15
CA PHE A 30 -11.00 7.65 10.07
C PHE A 30 -9.88 8.19 10.97
N ALA A 31 -9.84 9.51 11.21
CA ALA A 31 -8.79 10.16 12.00
C ALA A 31 -8.59 9.51 13.38
N ASP A 32 -9.66 9.11 14.02
CA ASP A 32 -9.70 8.50 15.36
C ASP A 32 -9.83 6.96 15.33
N GLY A 33 -9.65 6.33 14.18
CA GLY A 33 -9.81 4.90 13.98
C GLY A 33 -11.01 4.54 13.12
N PRO A 34 -11.36 3.24 12.98
CA PRO A 34 -10.99 2.10 13.82
C PRO A 34 -9.54 1.64 13.60
N TRP A 35 -8.88 1.15 14.66
CA TRP A 35 -7.54 0.56 14.72
C TRP A 35 -6.42 1.57 14.45
N LEU A 36 -6.05 1.81 13.18
CA LEU A 36 -5.04 2.79 12.81
C LEU A 36 -5.64 4.21 12.82
N THR A 37 -4.99 5.13 13.54
CA THR A 37 -5.43 6.51 13.64
C THR A 37 -4.48 7.45 12.88
N LYS A 38 -4.96 8.65 12.54
CA LYS A 38 -4.12 9.72 11.98
C LYS A 38 -2.93 10.04 12.92
N LYS A 39 -3.19 10.15 14.22
CA LYS A 39 -2.14 10.44 15.22
C LYS A 39 -1.08 9.34 15.28
N ALA A 40 -1.48 8.08 15.12
CA ALA A 40 -0.53 6.97 15.04
C ALA A 40 0.35 7.09 13.79
N MET A 41 -0.22 7.44 12.64
CA MET A 41 0.54 7.65 11.42
C MET A 41 1.53 8.82 11.51
N GLU A 42 1.14 9.92 12.14
CA GLU A 42 2.04 11.04 12.42
C GLU A 42 3.24 10.57 13.26
N TRP A 43 2.98 9.78 14.31
CA TRP A 43 4.02 9.20 15.15
C TRP A 43 4.92 8.21 14.37
N PHE A 44 4.34 7.33 13.54
CA PHE A 44 5.13 6.41 12.71
C PHE A 44 6.05 7.14 11.74
N TRP A 45 5.59 8.23 11.14
CA TRP A 45 6.42 9.05 10.28
C TRP A 45 7.54 9.74 11.06
N ASP A 46 7.29 10.22 12.29
CA ASP A 46 8.33 10.80 13.16
C ASP A 46 9.36 9.75 13.58
N ALA A 47 8.92 8.52 13.82
CA ALA A 47 9.82 7.39 14.12
C ALA A 47 10.64 6.94 12.89
N TYR A 48 10.07 7.04 11.68
CA TYR A 48 10.76 6.66 10.44
C TYR A 48 11.82 7.71 10.06
N THR A 49 11.46 8.96 9.99
CA THR A 49 12.39 10.09 9.78
C THR A 49 11.75 11.42 10.18
N THR A 50 12.52 12.31 10.77
CA THR A 50 12.11 13.69 11.05
C THR A 50 12.57 14.67 9.97
N ASP A 51 13.36 14.21 8.98
CA ASP A 51 13.84 15.05 7.87
C ASP A 51 12.72 15.26 6.84
N PRO A 52 12.25 16.52 6.65
CA PRO A 52 11.19 16.81 5.67
C PRO A 52 11.60 16.49 4.22
N ALA A 53 12.88 16.64 3.88
CA ALA A 53 13.36 16.31 2.54
C ALA A 53 13.28 14.82 2.28
N ALA A 54 13.66 13.99 3.26
CA ALA A 54 13.53 12.53 3.17
C ALA A 54 12.06 12.11 3.06
N ARG A 55 11.13 12.71 3.85
CA ARG A 55 9.68 12.44 3.76
C ARG A 55 9.09 12.77 2.40
N ASN A 56 9.57 13.83 1.76
CA ASN A 56 9.10 14.26 0.44
C ASN A 56 9.81 13.53 -0.73
N GLY A 57 10.83 12.75 -0.44
CA GLY A 57 11.53 11.95 -1.45
C GLY A 57 10.66 10.77 -1.93
N ILE A 58 10.81 10.41 -3.21
CA ILE A 58 10.01 9.33 -3.84
C ILE A 58 10.22 7.95 -3.21
N LEU A 59 11.35 7.73 -2.52
CA LEU A 59 11.63 6.47 -1.83
C LEU A 59 10.82 6.31 -0.54
N ALA A 60 10.41 7.41 0.08
CA ALA A 60 9.55 7.39 1.26
C ALA A 60 8.09 7.69 0.92
N SER A 61 7.87 8.55 -0.09
CA SER A 61 6.56 9.00 -0.54
C SER A 61 6.38 8.73 -2.04
N PRO A 62 6.12 7.48 -2.46
CA PRO A 62 6.01 7.11 -3.88
C PRO A 62 4.92 7.88 -4.65
N LEU A 63 3.92 8.46 -3.98
CA LEU A 63 2.97 9.38 -4.62
C LEU A 63 3.59 10.72 -5.08
N LYS A 64 4.82 11.00 -4.73
CA LYS A 64 5.57 12.15 -5.27
C LYS A 64 6.29 11.84 -6.57
N ALA A 65 6.40 10.56 -6.94
CA ALA A 65 7.07 10.14 -8.18
C ALA A 65 6.28 10.59 -9.41
N SER A 66 6.98 10.99 -10.45
CA SER A 66 6.41 11.23 -11.78
C SER A 66 5.99 9.91 -12.45
N ALA A 67 5.15 9.99 -13.48
CA ALA A 67 4.79 8.81 -14.27
C ALA A 67 6.02 8.16 -14.94
N GLU A 68 7.04 8.94 -15.28
CA GLU A 68 8.29 8.43 -15.85
C GLU A 68 9.10 7.62 -14.83
N GLU A 69 9.16 8.07 -13.57
CA GLU A 69 9.84 7.35 -12.48
C GLU A 69 9.10 6.07 -12.07
N LEU A 70 7.78 6.03 -12.21
CA LEU A 70 6.98 4.84 -11.96
C LEU A 70 7.03 3.84 -13.13
N ARG A 71 7.32 4.31 -14.35
CA ARG A 71 7.34 3.46 -15.54
C ARG A 71 8.37 2.34 -15.42
N GLY A 72 7.98 1.13 -15.79
CA GLY A 72 8.86 -0.04 -15.77
C GLY A 72 9.00 -0.69 -14.40
N LEU A 73 8.26 -0.21 -13.39
CA LEU A 73 8.10 -0.96 -12.14
C LEU A 73 7.41 -2.30 -12.41
N PRO A 74 7.64 -3.33 -11.56
CA PRO A 74 7.02 -4.63 -11.75
C PRO A 74 5.51 -4.57 -11.57
N PRO A 75 4.76 -5.53 -12.15
CA PRO A 75 3.31 -5.65 -11.94
C PRO A 75 2.93 -5.60 -10.46
N ALA A 76 1.77 -5.04 -10.15
CA ALA A 76 1.33 -4.80 -8.78
C ALA A 76 -0.07 -5.31 -8.49
N LEU A 77 -0.28 -5.78 -7.26
CA LEU A 77 -1.59 -5.94 -6.63
C LEU A 77 -1.63 -5.09 -5.37
N VAL A 78 -2.54 -4.12 -5.32
CA VAL A 78 -2.78 -3.26 -4.16
C VAL A 78 -4.08 -3.67 -3.50
N ILE A 79 -4.02 -4.03 -2.23
CA ILE A 79 -5.19 -4.40 -1.42
C ILE A 79 -5.38 -3.35 -0.33
N THR A 80 -6.57 -2.75 -0.28
CA THR A 80 -6.92 -1.73 0.71
C THR A 80 -8.09 -2.18 1.59
N ALA A 81 -8.18 -1.59 2.78
CA ALA A 81 -9.31 -1.75 3.67
C ALA A 81 -10.25 -0.54 3.56
N GLU A 82 -11.56 -0.76 3.70
CA GLU A 82 -12.54 0.33 3.58
C GLU A 82 -12.38 1.38 4.68
N ASN A 83 -12.26 0.92 5.94
CA ASN A 83 -12.23 1.79 7.11
C ASN A 83 -10.76 1.98 7.58
N ASP A 84 -9.96 2.65 6.75
CA ASP A 84 -8.53 2.80 6.95
C ASP A 84 -8.08 4.20 6.53
N VAL A 85 -7.30 4.87 7.37
CA VAL A 85 -6.73 6.19 7.04
C VAL A 85 -5.88 6.14 5.77
N LEU A 86 -5.25 4.99 5.45
CA LEU A 86 -4.38 4.79 4.29
C LEU A 86 -5.13 4.38 3.01
N ARG A 87 -6.46 4.19 3.07
CA ARG A 87 -7.27 3.75 1.93
C ARG A 87 -7.01 4.56 0.67
N ASP A 88 -7.17 5.87 0.78
CA ASP A 88 -7.15 6.74 -0.40
C ASP A 88 -5.75 6.86 -1.02
N GLU A 89 -4.71 6.94 -0.20
CA GLU A 89 -3.34 7.00 -0.72
C GLU A 89 -2.89 5.67 -1.35
N GLY A 90 -3.32 4.54 -0.81
CA GLY A 90 -3.08 3.22 -1.39
C GLY A 90 -3.75 3.06 -2.77
N GLU A 91 -5.00 3.50 -2.89
CA GLU A 91 -5.74 3.47 -4.16
C GLU A 91 -5.21 4.49 -5.17
N GLU A 92 -4.78 5.66 -4.72
CA GLU A 92 -4.11 6.64 -5.59
C GLU A 92 -2.79 6.09 -6.13
N LEU A 93 -2.00 5.39 -5.30
CA LEU A 93 -0.79 4.74 -5.77
C LEU A 93 -1.10 3.72 -6.87
N ALA A 94 -2.14 2.91 -6.70
CA ALA A 94 -2.55 1.95 -7.73
C ALA A 94 -2.94 2.63 -9.04
N ARG A 95 -3.70 3.72 -8.98
CA ARG A 95 -4.07 4.51 -10.18
C ARG A 95 -2.84 5.08 -10.89
N ARG A 96 -1.90 5.66 -10.14
CA ARG A 96 -0.68 6.23 -10.71
C ARG A 96 0.24 5.19 -11.34
N LEU A 97 0.32 4.00 -10.76
CA LEU A 97 1.05 2.88 -11.35
C LEU A 97 0.41 2.48 -12.69
N ASP A 98 -0.91 2.33 -12.74
CA ASP A 98 -1.66 1.97 -13.95
C ASP A 98 -1.50 3.06 -15.04
N ASP A 99 -1.66 4.34 -14.68
CA ASP A 99 -1.46 5.49 -15.57
C ASP A 99 -0.03 5.57 -16.14
N ALA A 100 0.96 5.09 -15.38
CA ALA A 100 2.35 4.97 -15.83
C ALA A 100 2.62 3.74 -16.70
N GLY A 101 1.60 2.92 -16.96
CA GLY A 101 1.69 1.69 -17.78
C GLY A 101 2.21 0.47 -17.02
N VAL A 102 2.17 0.47 -15.70
CA VAL A 102 2.47 -0.70 -14.86
C VAL A 102 1.21 -1.56 -14.77
N GLU A 103 1.29 -2.85 -15.11
CA GLU A 103 0.18 -3.79 -14.94
C GLU A 103 -0.25 -3.82 -13.47
N THR A 104 -1.38 -3.20 -13.14
CA THR A 104 -1.81 -3.00 -11.76
C THR A 104 -3.25 -3.45 -11.55
N ALA A 105 -3.49 -4.17 -10.46
CA ALA A 105 -4.82 -4.44 -9.95
C ALA A 105 -4.98 -3.81 -8.57
N SER A 106 -6.15 -3.23 -8.27
CA SER A 106 -6.49 -2.69 -6.96
C SER A 106 -7.80 -3.29 -6.46
N VAL A 107 -7.81 -3.72 -5.19
CA VAL A 107 -9.00 -4.32 -4.57
C VAL A 107 -9.21 -3.74 -3.19
N ARG A 108 -10.37 -3.10 -2.97
CA ARG A 108 -10.84 -2.67 -1.66
C ARG A 108 -11.70 -3.77 -1.04
N PHE A 109 -11.38 -4.15 0.20
CA PHE A 109 -12.22 -5.04 0.99
C PHE A 109 -13.16 -4.22 1.88
N ASN A 110 -14.47 -4.33 1.60
CA ASN A 110 -15.49 -3.62 2.35
C ASN A 110 -15.67 -4.20 3.76
N GLY A 111 -16.01 -3.35 4.73
CA GLY A 111 -16.20 -3.74 6.12
C GLY A 111 -14.91 -4.10 6.86
N THR A 112 -13.74 -3.83 6.30
CA THR A 112 -12.44 -4.15 6.90
C THR A 112 -11.74 -2.91 7.45
N ILE A 113 -10.78 -3.15 8.34
CA ILE A 113 -9.92 -2.14 8.96
C ILE A 113 -8.47 -2.37 8.55
N HIS A 114 -7.61 -1.39 8.81
CA HIS A 114 -6.16 -1.58 8.65
C HIS A 114 -5.69 -2.87 9.36
N ASP A 115 -4.69 -3.54 8.81
CA ASP A 115 -4.13 -4.81 9.31
C ASP A 115 -5.08 -6.03 9.32
N PHE A 116 -6.24 -5.96 8.65
CA PHE A 116 -7.24 -7.03 8.71
C PHE A 116 -6.71 -8.42 8.34
N VAL A 117 -5.69 -8.52 7.49
CA VAL A 117 -5.04 -9.81 7.16
C VAL A 117 -3.97 -10.24 8.16
N MET A 118 -3.51 -9.34 9.05
CA MET A 118 -2.44 -9.60 10.02
C MET A 118 -2.97 -9.82 11.45
N LEU A 119 -4.15 -9.31 11.76
CA LEU A 119 -4.74 -9.40 13.10
C LEU A 119 -5.28 -10.80 13.35
N ASN A 120 -4.73 -11.49 14.36
CA ASN A 120 -5.17 -12.85 14.73
C ASN A 120 -6.69 -12.92 14.99
N ALA A 121 -7.28 -11.88 15.59
CA ALA A 121 -8.72 -11.81 15.85
C ALA A 121 -9.57 -11.79 14.57
N LEU A 122 -9.00 -11.44 13.42
CA LEU A 122 -9.67 -11.35 12.11
C LEU A 122 -9.24 -12.46 11.14
N ALA A 123 -8.32 -13.35 11.55
CA ALA A 123 -7.72 -14.35 10.68
C ALA A 123 -8.75 -15.27 10.01
N ASP A 124 -9.83 -15.60 10.71
CA ASP A 124 -10.91 -16.47 10.22
C ASP A 124 -12.04 -15.72 9.51
N SER A 125 -11.93 -14.39 9.36
CA SER A 125 -12.92 -13.61 8.62
C SER A 125 -12.88 -13.94 7.13
N ALA A 126 -14.05 -13.92 6.48
CA ALA A 126 -14.15 -14.15 5.03
C ALA A 126 -13.27 -13.18 4.22
N SER A 127 -13.18 -11.93 4.65
CA SER A 127 -12.36 -10.90 4.00
C SER A 127 -10.86 -11.23 4.09
N SER A 128 -10.35 -11.60 5.28
CA SER A 128 -8.94 -11.96 5.47
C SER A 128 -8.57 -13.19 4.66
N GLN A 129 -9.39 -14.24 4.73
CA GLN A 129 -9.18 -15.47 3.97
C GLN A 129 -9.20 -15.22 2.46
N THR A 130 -10.15 -14.42 1.96
CA THR A 130 -10.26 -14.10 0.53
C THR A 130 -9.08 -13.24 0.06
N ALA A 131 -8.65 -12.25 0.85
CA ALA A 131 -7.50 -11.42 0.51
C ALA A 131 -6.22 -12.24 0.40
N LEU A 132 -5.99 -13.17 1.34
CA LEU A 132 -4.83 -14.07 1.31
C LEU A 132 -4.88 -15.05 0.15
N LEU A 133 -6.05 -15.61 -0.17
CA LEU A 133 -6.22 -16.49 -1.35
C LEU A 133 -5.93 -15.74 -2.65
N LEU A 134 -6.43 -14.51 -2.80
CA LEU A 134 -6.16 -13.67 -3.96
C LEU A 134 -4.66 -13.37 -4.10
N ALA A 135 -4.03 -12.96 -3.01
CA ALA A 135 -2.60 -12.67 -2.97
C ALA A 135 -1.76 -13.91 -3.34
N ALA A 136 -2.07 -15.06 -2.75
CA ALA A 136 -1.38 -16.32 -3.02
C ALA A 136 -1.55 -16.77 -4.48
N ALA A 137 -2.76 -16.64 -5.04
CA ALA A 137 -3.04 -16.98 -6.43
C ALA A 137 -2.21 -16.11 -7.40
N ARG A 138 -2.15 -14.78 -7.16
CA ARG A 138 -1.34 -13.87 -7.98
C ARG A 138 0.16 -14.17 -7.87
N LEU A 139 0.66 -14.39 -6.67
CA LEU A 139 2.06 -14.78 -6.46
C LEU A 139 2.39 -16.09 -7.18
N LYS A 140 1.54 -17.11 -7.06
CA LYS A 140 1.72 -18.38 -7.74
C LYS A 140 1.75 -18.21 -9.27
N GLN A 141 0.86 -17.39 -9.82
CA GLN A 141 0.82 -17.10 -11.26
C GLN A 141 2.12 -16.43 -11.75
N VAL A 142 2.67 -15.48 -10.99
CA VAL A 142 3.86 -14.73 -11.39
C VAL A 142 5.16 -15.50 -11.16
N LEU A 143 5.23 -16.29 -10.10
CA LEU A 143 6.44 -17.00 -9.67
C LEU A 143 6.51 -18.44 -10.18
N GLY A 144 5.36 -19.05 -10.49
CA GLY A 144 5.26 -20.47 -10.90
C GLY A 144 5.32 -20.71 -12.41
N GLY A 145 5.60 -19.67 -13.21
CA GLY A 145 5.82 -19.76 -14.64
C GLY A 145 7.26 -20.04 -15.01
#